data_abd10b65c287be9f04a44a988db50f3f
#
_entry.id   abd10b65c287be9f04a44a988db50f3f
#
_cell.length_a   1.000
_cell.length_b   1.000
_cell.length_c   1.000
_cell.angle_alpha   90.00
_cell.angle_beta   90.00
_cell.angle_gamma   90.00
#
_symmetry.space_group_name_H-M   'P 1'
#
loop_
_entity.id
_entity.type
_entity.pdbx_description
1 polymer ?
#
loop_
_entity_poly.entity_id
_entity_poly.type
_entity_poly.pdbx_seq_one_letter_code
_entity_poly.pdbx_strand_id
1 'polypeptide(L)'
;SEEYIDLKNYEVNPHRAEYGWTSNNSVFAHVGMDYGPTAERVKLNGEPGYAWLDNMRAYGRMKDPVNNKDHRAKGGNPCLEQTLESYELCCLVETFPNNHDSLEDYLKTLKYAYLYAKTVTLGKTHWPETNRVMLRNRRIGCSMSGIAQFLADRGMSTLIDWMDTGYDHIQRLDAEYSDWFAIPKSIKTTSIKPSGTVSLLAGATPGIHFPESRYYIRRMRLGRISNLVPALEKAGYKVEPAFGAEKDTVVVEVPVDVGEGVRTLPNVSMWEQLALSAVAQRYWADNQVSSTVTFDPETEGSQISNALDVF
;
A
#
# COMPACT_ATOMS: atom_id res chain seq x y z
N SER A 1 23.51 -7.37 -5.30
CA SER A 1 24.27 -8.43 -5.98
C SER A 1 23.35 -9.14 -6.96
N GLU A 2 23.91 -9.75 -7.98
CA GLU A 2 23.14 -10.58 -8.93
C GLU A 2 22.35 -11.68 -8.22
N GLU A 3 22.96 -12.36 -7.27
CA GLU A 3 22.30 -13.36 -6.42
C GLU A 3 21.02 -12.82 -5.74
N TYR A 4 21.03 -11.58 -5.26
CA TYR A 4 19.84 -10.99 -4.64
C TYR A 4 18.75 -10.66 -5.65
N ILE A 5 19.11 -10.22 -6.84
CA ILE A 5 18.16 -9.88 -7.92
C ILE A 5 17.44 -11.15 -8.39
N ASP A 6 18.14 -12.29 -8.44
CA ASP A 6 17.59 -13.56 -8.90
C ASP A 6 16.97 -14.43 -7.78
N LEU A 7 16.80 -13.90 -6.56
CA LEU A 7 16.28 -14.68 -5.42
C LEU A 7 14.94 -15.36 -5.69
N LYS A 8 14.05 -14.75 -6.48
CA LYS A 8 12.74 -15.30 -6.85
C LYS A 8 12.67 -15.83 -8.28
N ASN A 9 13.79 -15.95 -8.93
CA ASN A 9 13.89 -16.74 -10.13
C ASN A 9 13.94 -18.23 -9.75
N TYR A 10 12.79 -18.92 -9.80
CA TYR A 10 12.66 -20.31 -9.34
C TYR A 10 13.30 -21.33 -10.30
N GLU A 11 13.67 -20.94 -11.51
CA GLU A 11 14.50 -21.77 -12.38
C GLU A 11 15.94 -21.85 -11.84
N VAL A 12 16.44 -20.73 -11.31
CA VAL A 12 17.78 -20.65 -10.70
C VAL A 12 17.75 -21.12 -9.24
N ASN A 13 16.68 -20.82 -8.50
CA ASN A 13 16.51 -21.11 -7.09
C ASN A 13 15.26 -21.98 -6.82
N PRO A 14 15.17 -23.21 -7.33
CA PRO A 14 13.96 -24.04 -7.23
C PRO A 14 13.53 -24.34 -5.78
N HIS A 15 14.49 -24.41 -4.85
CA HIS A 15 14.21 -24.63 -3.42
C HIS A 15 13.42 -23.47 -2.77
N ARG A 16 13.37 -22.29 -3.40
CA ARG A 16 12.60 -21.14 -2.91
C ARG A 16 11.15 -21.12 -3.38
N ALA A 17 10.75 -21.98 -4.31
CA ALA A 17 9.39 -22.00 -4.84
C ALA A 17 8.33 -22.23 -3.75
N GLU A 18 8.68 -22.98 -2.69
CA GLU A 18 7.78 -23.30 -1.58
C GLU A 18 7.52 -22.12 -0.63
N TYR A 19 8.45 -21.18 -0.50
CA TYR A 19 8.36 -20.08 0.49
C TYR A 19 8.71 -18.70 -0.05
N GLY A 20 9.28 -18.54 -1.24
CA GLY A 20 9.70 -17.26 -1.80
C GLY A 20 8.55 -16.25 -1.93
N TRP A 21 7.33 -16.73 -2.12
CA TRP A 21 6.12 -15.91 -2.19
C TRP A 21 5.75 -15.22 -0.85
N THR A 22 6.32 -15.64 0.28
CA THR A 22 6.04 -15.07 1.60
C THR A 22 6.76 -13.75 1.87
N SER A 23 7.69 -13.35 1.01
CA SER A 23 8.49 -12.13 1.16
C SER A 23 8.45 -11.30 -0.11
N ASN A 24 8.60 -9.98 0.02
CA ASN A 24 8.87 -9.07 -1.08
C ASN A 24 10.37 -8.79 -1.16
N ASN A 25 10.92 -8.77 -2.36
CA ASN A 25 12.31 -8.39 -2.62
C ASN A 25 12.29 -7.05 -3.37
N SER A 26 13.05 -6.07 -2.86
CA SER A 26 13.18 -4.78 -3.51
C SER A 26 14.64 -4.34 -3.51
N VAL A 27 15.06 -3.70 -4.58
CA VAL A 27 16.37 -3.04 -4.65
C VAL A 27 16.22 -1.58 -4.22
N PHE A 28 17.23 -1.05 -3.54
CA PHE A 28 17.32 0.38 -3.32
C PHE A 28 17.79 1.05 -4.61
N ALA A 29 16.87 1.78 -5.21
CA ALA A 29 17.10 2.54 -6.43
C ALA A 29 17.53 3.98 -6.12
N HIS A 30 18.19 4.59 -7.08
CA HIS A 30 18.55 6.02 -7.08
C HIS A 30 17.98 6.67 -8.33
N VAL A 31 17.50 7.89 -8.23
CA VAL A 31 17.04 8.65 -9.38
C VAL A 31 18.18 8.77 -10.41
N GLY A 32 17.91 8.40 -11.66
CA GLY A 32 18.88 8.43 -12.76
C GLY A 32 19.86 7.26 -12.78
N MET A 33 19.64 6.19 -12.00
CA MET A 33 20.41 4.96 -12.16
C MET A 33 20.08 4.25 -13.47
N ASP A 34 20.97 3.37 -13.95
CA ASP A 34 20.62 2.44 -15.02
C ASP A 34 19.66 1.35 -14.50
N TYR A 35 18.38 1.46 -14.88
CA TYR A 35 17.35 0.50 -14.53
C TYR A 35 17.35 -0.75 -15.42
N GLY A 36 18.04 -0.74 -16.56
CA GLY A 36 18.01 -1.81 -17.56
C GLY A 36 18.25 -3.21 -16.99
N PRO A 37 19.37 -3.45 -16.28
CA PRO A 37 19.67 -4.79 -15.75
C PRO A 37 18.61 -5.34 -14.80
N THR A 38 17.97 -4.49 -14.00
CA THR A 38 16.90 -4.89 -13.08
C THR A 38 15.57 -5.04 -13.82
N ALA A 39 15.29 -4.15 -14.77
CA ALA A 39 14.07 -4.20 -15.59
C ALA A 39 13.95 -5.52 -16.38
N GLU A 40 15.07 -6.05 -16.90
CA GLU A 40 15.08 -7.37 -17.57
C GLU A 40 14.67 -8.51 -16.63
N ARG A 41 15.01 -8.45 -15.34
CA ARG A 41 14.54 -9.44 -14.35
C ARG A 41 13.06 -9.26 -14.03
N VAL A 42 12.62 -8.02 -13.84
CA VAL A 42 11.20 -7.69 -13.62
C VAL A 42 10.32 -8.18 -14.77
N LYS A 43 10.78 -8.03 -16.00
CA LYS A 43 10.09 -8.51 -17.19
C LYS A 43 9.87 -10.03 -17.17
N LEU A 44 10.78 -10.80 -16.60
CA LEU A 44 10.71 -12.26 -16.58
C LEU A 44 9.77 -12.79 -15.50
N ASN A 45 9.79 -12.23 -14.29
CA ASN A 45 9.08 -12.79 -13.14
C ASN A 45 8.41 -11.76 -12.20
N GLY A 46 8.38 -10.47 -12.59
CA GLY A 46 7.78 -9.39 -11.78
C GLY A 46 8.61 -8.94 -10.58
N GLU A 47 9.83 -9.46 -10.39
CA GLU A 47 10.71 -9.16 -9.26
C GLU A 47 12.14 -8.85 -9.72
N PRO A 48 12.91 -8.05 -8.97
CA PRO A 48 12.60 -7.38 -7.71
C PRO A 48 11.80 -6.09 -7.89
N GLY A 49 11.15 -5.62 -6.83
CA GLY A 49 10.57 -4.28 -6.77
C GLY A 49 11.64 -3.20 -6.57
N TYR A 50 11.21 -1.94 -6.58
CA TYR A 50 12.09 -0.78 -6.40
C TYR A 50 11.70 0.03 -5.16
N ALA A 51 12.70 0.59 -4.47
CA ALA A 51 12.52 1.46 -3.33
C ALA A 51 13.58 2.57 -3.33
N TRP A 52 13.16 3.82 -3.40
CA TRP A 52 14.06 4.98 -3.45
C TRP A 52 14.36 5.49 -2.04
N LEU A 53 15.31 4.85 -1.33
CA LEU A 53 15.61 5.14 0.07
C LEU A 53 16.07 6.59 0.30
N ASP A 54 16.78 7.18 -0.64
CA ASP A 54 17.21 8.57 -0.53
C ASP A 54 16.02 9.53 -0.59
N ASN A 55 15.03 9.26 -1.46
CA ASN A 55 13.78 10.00 -1.49
C ASN A 55 12.96 9.80 -0.21
N MET A 56 12.90 8.57 0.30
CA MET A 56 12.26 8.28 1.59
C MET A 56 12.82 9.13 2.73
N ARG A 57 14.13 9.39 2.73
CA ARG A 57 14.81 10.19 3.75
C ARG A 57 14.67 11.69 3.57
N ALA A 58 14.71 12.11 2.31
CA ALA A 58 14.77 13.53 1.94
C ALA A 58 13.39 14.20 1.94
N TYR A 59 12.36 13.47 1.52
CA TYR A 59 11.03 14.02 1.29
C TYR A 59 9.98 13.44 2.25
N GLY A 60 8.96 14.25 2.50
CA GLY A 60 7.62 13.78 2.83
C GLY A 60 6.83 13.57 1.54
N ARG A 61 5.66 14.23 1.45
CA ARG A 61 4.88 14.31 0.21
C ARG A 61 5.71 15.04 -0.88
N MET A 62 5.78 14.47 -2.10
CA MET A 62 6.67 14.98 -3.15
C MET A 62 6.27 16.36 -3.72
N LYS A 63 5.08 16.87 -3.39
CA LYS A 63 4.70 18.26 -3.67
C LYS A 63 5.49 19.26 -2.80
N ASP A 64 5.87 18.86 -1.61
CA ASP A 64 6.51 19.71 -0.62
C ASP A 64 8.04 19.73 -0.81
N PRO A 65 8.73 20.78 -0.35
CA PRO A 65 10.18 20.85 -0.48
C PRO A 65 10.90 19.77 0.37
N VAL A 66 12.14 19.49 0.02
CA VAL A 66 13.06 18.66 0.82
C VAL A 66 13.08 19.13 2.27
N ASN A 67 12.91 18.18 3.21
CA ASN A 67 12.92 18.48 4.64
C ASN A 67 13.87 17.60 5.48
N ASN A 68 14.34 16.47 4.92
CA ASN A 68 15.27 15.53 5.56
C ASN A 68 14.81 15.04 6.97
N LYS A 69 13.52 15.11 7.27
CA LYS A 69 13.01 14.71 8.60
C LYS A 69 13.29 13.24 8.92
N ASP A 70 13.25 12.41 7.90
CA ASP A 70 13.34 10.94 8.03
C ASP A 70 14.71 10.37 7.70
N HIS A 71 15.78 11.15 7.90
CA HIS A 71 17.16 10.79 7.58
C HIS A 71 17.63 9.47 8.21
N ARG A 72 16.97 8.99 9.27
CA ARG A 72 17.31 7.74 9.96
C ARG A 72 16.67 6.51 9.34
N ALA A 73 15.79 6.65 8.36
CA ALA A 73 15.14 5.54 7.69
C ALA A 73 16.17 4.56 7.11
N LYS A 74 15.91 3.27 7.25
CA LYS A 74 16.77 2.18 6.76
C LYS A 74 16.10 1.34 5.68
N GLY A 75 14.80 1.51 5.50
CA GLY A 75 13.96 0.78 4.56
C GLY A 75 12.51 0.98 4.87
N GLY A 76 11.70 -0.05 4.70
CA GLY A 76 10.28 -0.03 4.98
C GLY A 76 9.76 -1.38 5.48
N ASN A 77 8.46 -1.44 5.71
CA ASN A 77 7.75 -2.69 5.99
C ASN A 77 7.71 -3.59 4.73
N PRO A 78 7.25 -4.85 4.83
CA PRO A 78 7.25 -5.78 3.68
C PRO A 78 6.53 -5.28 2.43
N CYS A 79 5.46 -4.49 2.58
CA CYS A 79 4.73 -3.91 1.44
C CYS A 79 5.27 -2.54 1.01
N LEU A 80 6.28 -1.99 1.69
CA LEU A 80 6.96 -0.72 1.41
C LEU A 80 6.06 0.53 1.43
N GLU A 81 4.84 0.49 1.96
CA GLU A 81 4.04 1.70 2.15
C GLU A 81 4.49 2.54 3.34
N GLN A 82 5.21 1.95 4.29
CA GLN A 82 5.78 2.64 5.44
C GLN A 82 7.29 2.73 5.34
N THR A 83 7.82 3.94 5.38
CA THR A 83 9.23 4.16 5.65
C THR A 83 9.53 3.83 7.11
N LEU A 84 10.58 3.09 7.40
CA LEU A 84 10.91 2.68 8.76
C LEU A 84 12.38 2.88 9.11
N GLU A 85 12.63 3.26 10.36
CA GLU A 85 13.92 3.14 11.02
C GLU A 85 14.08 1.72 11.60
N SER A 86 15.29 1.32 11.96
CA SER A 86 15.50 0.05 12.66
C SER A 86 14.68 0.00 13.97
N TYR A 87 14.05 -1.13 14.23
CA TYR A 87 13.16 -1.38 15.39
C TYR A 87 11.83 -0.61 15.35
N GLU A 88 11.50 0.12 14.28
CA GLU A 88 10.22 0.82 14.16
C GLU A 88 9.11 -0.12 13.69
N LEU A 89 7.90 0.10 14.20
CA LEU A 89 6.69 -0.62 13.82
C LEU A 89 5.77 0.25 12.96
N CYS A 90 4.95 -0.41 12.14
CA CYS A 90 3.89 0.24 11.38
C CYS A 90 2.70 0.61 12.27
N CYS A 91 2.20 1.84 12.15
CA CYS A 91 0.91 2.25 12.66
C CYS A 91 0.07 2.72 11.46
N LEU A 92 -0.96 1.96 11.11
CA LEU A 92 -1.73 2.14 9.88
C LEU A 92 -3.22 2.33 10.18
N VAL A 93 -3.87 3.16 9.38
CA VAL A 93 -5.31 3.25 9.29
C VAL A 93 -5.72 3.36 7.81
N GLU A 94 -6.80 2.68 7.44
CA GLU A 94 -7.31 2.68 6.07
C GLU A 94 -8.57 3.52 5.98
N THR A 95 -8.73 4.29 4.89
CA THR A 95 -9.90 5.10 4.59
C THR A 95 -10.39 4.84 3.17
N PHE A 96 -11.65 5.19 2.88
CA PHE A 96 -12.33 4.80 1.65
C PHE A 96 -13.04 6.02 1.03
N PRO A 97 -12.32 6.92 0.34
CA PRO A 97 -12.89 8.15 -0.21
C PRO A 97 -14.05 7.90 -1.19
N ASN A 98 -14.05 6.75 -1.89
CA ASN A 98 -15.14 6.36 -2.79
C ASN A 98 -16.51 6.16 -2.09
N ASN A 99 -16.52 5.99 -0.77
CA ASN A 99 -17.74 5.77 0.02
C ASN A 99 -18.29 7.07 0.64
N HIS A 100 -17.79 8.23 0.20
CA HIS A 100 -18.19 9.54 0.72
C HIS A 100 -18.83 10.40 -0.37
N ASP A 101 -19.93 11.07 -0.03
CA ASP A 101 -20.66 11.92 -0.97
C ASP A 101 -19.93 13.23 -1.26
N SER A 102 -19.14 13.74 -0.32
CA SER A 102 -18.45 15.01 -0.43
C SER A 102 -17.07 15.01 0.25
N LEU A 103 -16.21 15.94 -0.14
CA LEU A 103 -14.93 16.17 0.54
C LEU A 103 -15.13 16.50 2.02
N GLU A 104 -16.13 17.29 2.37
CA GLU A 104 -16.42 17.64 3.77
C GLU A 104 -16.72 16.38 4.61
N ASP A 105 -17.51 15.45 4.08
CA ASP A 105 -17.80 14.18 4.75
C ASP A 105 -16.54 13.31 4.89
N TYR A 106 -15.72 13.24 3.84
CA TYR A 106 -14.44 12.53 3.90
C TYR A 106 -13.48 13.15 4.93
N LEU A 107 -13.40 14.46 5.03
CA LEU A 107 -12.57 15.13 6.04
C LEU A 107 -13.02 14.83 7.48
N LYS A 108 -14.33 14.65 7.73
CA LYS A 108 -14.85 14.17 9.02
C LYS A 108 -14.34 12.74 9.33
N THR A 109 -14.36 11.86 8.34
CA THR A 109 -13.82 10.50 8.48
C THR A 109 -12.32 10.54 8.75
N LEU A 110 -11.55 11.35 8.02
CA LEU A 110 -10.11 11.52 8.25
C LEU A 110 -9.81 11.98 9.68
N LYS A 111 -10.62 12.88 10.24
CA LYS A 111 -10.47 13.34 11.63
C LYS A 111 -10.47 12.18 12.62
N TYR A 112 -11.46 11.30 12.54
CA TYR A 112 -11.59 10.18 13.48
C TYR A 112 -10.62 9.04 13.18
N ALA A 113 -10.38 8.73 11.91
CA ALA A 113 -9.39 7.74 11.50
C ALA A 113 -7.99 8.14 11.97
N TYR A 114 -7.63 9.40 11.81
CA TYR A 114 -6.34 9.91 12.26
C TYR A 114 -6.23 9.97 13.79
N LEU A 115 -7.30 10.36 14.51
CA LEU A 115 -7.36 10.30 15.97
C LEU A 115 -7.13 8.88 16.47
N TYR A 116 -7.79 7.89 15.87
CA TYR A 116 -7.58 6.48 16.20
C TYR A 116 -6.11 6.08 16.04
N ALA A 117 -5.51 6.34 14.86
CA ALA A 117 -4.13 6.01 14.60
C ALA A 117 -3.15 6.73 15.54
N LYS A 118 -3.38 8.02 15.82
CA LYS A 118 -2.56 8.81 16.75
C LYS A 118 -2.64 8.24 18.17
N THR A 119 -3.83 7.81 18.63
CA THR A 119 -4.02 7.16 19.91
C THR A 119 -3.26 5.83 20.01
N VAL A 120 -3.25 5.03 18.94
CA VAL A 120 -2.48 3.78 18.88
C VAL A 120 -0.98 4.04 19.11
N THR A 121 -0.44 5.17 18.63
CA THR A 121 0.98 5.51 18.87
C THR A 121 1.32 5.78 20.34
N LEU A 122 0.34 5.95 21.24
CA LEU A 122 0.56 6.11 22.67
C LEU A 122 0.94 4.78 23.34
N GLY A 123 0.61 3.66 22.70
CA GLY A 123 0.89 2.31 23.23
C GLY A 123 2.39 2.07 23.37
N LYS A 124 2.74 1.33 24.41
CA LYS A 124 4.10 0.85 24.65
C LYS A 124 4.26 -0.57 24.12
N THR A 125 5.44 -0.87 23.64
CA THR A 125 5.87 -2.24 23.29
C THR A 125 6.75 -2.78 24.41
N HIS A 126 6.98 -4.11 24.42
CA HIS A 126 7.85 -4.74 25.43
C HIS A 126 9.35 -4.63 25.14
N TRP A 127 9.73 -4.12 23.97
CA TRP A 127 11.14 -3.92 23.61
C TRP A 127 11.57 -2.46 23.77
N PRO A 128 12.60 -2.18 24.58
CA PRO A 128 13.05 -0.81 24.85
C PRO A 128 13.49 -0.05 23.59
N GLU A 129 14.18 -0.75 22.66
CA GLU A 129 14.63 -0.16 21.39
C GLU A 129 13.45 0.27 20.54
N THR A 130 12.45 -0.58 20.40
CA THR A 130 11.21 -0.28 19.66
C THR A 130 10.46 0.87 20.32
N ASN A 131 10.30 0.84 21.63
CA ASN A 131 9.66 1.95 22.37
C ASN A 131 10.34 3.27 22.10
N ARG A 132 11.67 3.31 22.18
CA ARG A 132 12.43 4.55 21.94
C ARG A 132 12.16 5.13 20.56
N VAL A 133 12.14 4.30 19.52
CA VAL A 133 11.91 4.73 18.15
C VAL A 133 10.44 5.15 17.95
N MET A 134 9.51 4.32 18.38
CA MET A 134 8.06 4.58 18.25
C MET A 134 7.62 5.85 18.96
N LEU A 135 8.07 6.05 20.21
CA LEU A 135 7.72 7.21 21.02
C LEU A 135 8.33 8.52 20.49
N ARG A 136 9.47 8.45 19.81
CA ARG A 136 10.09 9.60 19.16
C ARG A 136 9.42 9.94 17.83
N ASN A 137 9.20 8.95 16.96
CA ASN A 137 8.78 9.16 15.58
C ASN A 137 7.26 9.32 15.45
N ARG A 138 6.47 8.66 16.27
CA ARG A 138 4.99 8.70 16.19
C ARG A 138 4.47 8.49 14.77
N ARG A 139 5.19 7.73 13.94
CA ARG A 139 4.88 7.50 12.53
C ARG A 139 3.51 6.90 12.35
N ILE A 140 2.75 7.44 11.41
CA ILE A 140 1.43 6.97 10.99
C ILE A 140 1.43 6.81 9.49
N GLY A 141 0.66 5.86 8.99
CA GLY A 141 0.29 5.70 7.60
C GLY A 141 -1.22 5.73 7.47
N CYS A 142 -1.80 6.92 7.36
CA CYS A 142 -3.19 7.05 6.96
C CYS A 142 -3.28 6.79 5.46
N SER A 143 -3.91 5.69 5.09
CA SER A 143 -4.01 5.19 3.72
C SER A 143 -5.42 5.36 3.16
N MET A 144 -5.56 5.28 1.85
CA MET A 144 -6.84 5.29 1.16
C MET A 144 -6.93 4.17 0.14
N SER A 145 -8.11 3.57 0.04
CA SER A 145 -8.48 2.53 -0.93
C SER A 145 -9.72 2.93 -1.71
N GLY A 146 -10.09 2.14 -2.73
CA GLY A 146 -11.23 2.46 -3.59
C GLY A 146 -10.91 3.52 -4.66
N ILE A 147 -9.64 3.72 -4.95
CA ILE A 147 -9.22 4.78 -5.87
C ILE A 147 -9.68 4.50 -7.31
N ALA A 148 -9.68 3.24 -7.77
CA ALA A 148 -10.20 2.91 -9.09
C ALA A 148 -11.69 3.25 -9.23
N GLN A 149 -12.49 3.00 -8.20
CA GLN A 149 -13.91 3.37 -8.14
C GLN A 149 -14.09 4.89 -8.05
N PHE A 150 -13.29 5.57 -7.23
CA PHE A 150 -13.31 7.02 -7.13
C PHE A 150 -13.02 7.70 -8.47
N LEU A 151 -12.04 7.20 -9.22
CA LEU A 151 -11.69 7.70 -10.55
C LEU A 151 -12.81 7.52 -11.56
N ALA A 152 -13.53 6.39 -11.49
CA ALA A 152 -14.68 6.13 -12.36
C ALA A 152 -15.84 7.11 -12.11
N ASP A 153 -16.06 7.47 -10.86
CA ASP A 153 -17.16 8.36 -10.44
C ASP A 153 -16.82 9.85 -10.59
N ARG A 154 -15.62 10.25 -10.16
CA ARG A 154 -15.27 11.67 -9.95
C ARG A 154 -14.07 12.17 -10.76
N GLY A 155 -13.29 11.27 -11.32
CA GLY A 155 -12.12 11.59 -12.16
C GLY A 155 -10.88 12.04 -11.39
N MET A 156 -9.78 12.21 -12.12
CA MET A 156 -8.44 12.47 -11.59
C MET A 156 -8.32 13.84 -10.91
N SER A 157 -8.91 14.88 -11.49
CA SER A 157 -8.80 16.24 -10.93
C SER A 157 -9.40 16.32 -9.52
N THR A 158 -10.56 15.70 -9.32
CA THR A 158 -11.22 15.62 -8.01
C THR A 158 -10.40 14.79 -7.03
N LEU A 159 -9.80 13.68 -7.49
CA LEU A 159 -8.93 12.86 -6.65
C LEU A 159 -7.73 13.68 -6.13
N ILE A 160 -7.07 14.43 -7.00
CA ILE A 160 -5.92 15.29 -6.63
C ILE A 160 -6.36 16.32 -5.58
N ASP A 161 -7.51 16.98 -5.76
CA ASP A 161 -8.04 17.95 -4.80
C ASP A 161 -8.33 17.31 -3.43
N TRP A 162 -8.95 16.12 -3.41
CA TRP A 162 -9.22 15.41 -2.17
C TRP A 162 -7.95 14.92 -1.48
N MET A 163 -6.95 14.46 -2.23
CA MET A 163 -5.65 14.07 -1.70
C MET A 163 -4.93 15.26 -1.06
N ASP A 164 -4.85 16.37 -1.79
CA ASP A 164 -4.12 17.56 -1.36
C ASP A 164 -4.77 18.22 -0.13
N THR A 165 -6.08 18.44 -0.19
CA THR A 165 -6.86 19.04 0.92
C THR A 165 -6.89 18.09 2.12
N GLY A 166 -7.06 16.80 1.91
CA GLY A 166 -7.06 15.78 2.95
C GLY A 166 -5.70 15.67 3.67
N TYR A 167 -4.61 15.74 2.92
CA TYR A 167 -3.27 15.77 3.51
C TYR A 167 -3.07 16.99 4.41
N ASP A 168 -3.39 18.18 3.91
CA ASP A 168 -3.27 19.43 4.70
C ASP A 168 -4.17 19.40 5.96
N HIS A 169 -5.33 18.77 5.86
CA HIS A 169 -6.20 18.52 7.02
C HIS A 169 -5.53 17.62 8.05
N ILE A 170 -4.93 16.50 7.62
CA ILE A 170 -4.21 15.57 8.50
C ILE A 170 -3.02 16.26 9.17
N GLN A 171 -2.26 17.13 8.48
CA GLN A 171 -1.15 17.87 9.09
C GLN A 171 -1.63 18.78 10.23
N ARG A 172 -2.78 19.44 10.07
CA ARG A 172 -3.40 20.24 11.14
C ARG A 172 -3.85 19.38 12.31
N LEU A 173 -4.50 18.26 12.03
CA LEU A 173 -4.91 17.28 13.06
C LEU A 173 -3.72 16.69 13.81
N ASP A 174 -2.62 16.38 13.11
CA ASP A 174 -1.40 15.87 13.76
C ASP A 174 -0.85 16.88 14.76
N ALA A 175 -0.81 18.15 14.40
CA ALA A 175 -0.37 19.21 15.32
C ALA A 175 -1.30 19.31 16.54
N GLU A 176 -2.62 19.38 16.31
CA GLU A 176 -3.64 19.49 17.35
C GLU A 176 -3.59 18.30 18.32
N TYR A 177 -3.59 17.06 17.81
CA TYR A 177 -3.57 15.86 18.65
C TYR A 177 -2.23 15.66 19.34
N SER A 178 -1.12 16.10 18.74
CA SER A 178 0.19 16.08 19.41
C SER A 178 0.19 17.01 20.63
N ASP A 179 -0.42 18.18 20.51
CA ASP A 179 -0.57 19.11 21.64
C ASP A 179 -1.51 18.55 22.72
N TRP A 180 -2.65 17.97 22.35
CA TRP A 180 -3.58 17.34 23.30
C TRP A 180 -2.95 16.21 24.12
N PHE A 181 -2.15 15.37 23.45
CA PHE A 181 -1.52 14.21 24.08
C PHE A 181 -0.14 14.53 24.68
N ALA A 182 0.36 15.75 24.53
CA ALA A 182 1.69 16.18 24.94
C ALA A 182 2.81 15.25 24.39
N ILE A 183 2.74 14.94 23.08
CA ILE A 183 3.68 14.06 22.37
C ILE A 183 4.26 14.75 21.14
N PRO A 184 5.37 14.27 20.57
CA PRO A 184 5.90 14.77 19.33
C PRO A 184 4.91 14.64 18.16
N LYS A 185 4.99 15.58 17.20
CA LYS A 185 4.34 15.42 15.90
C LYS A 185 4.86 14.17 15.20
N SER A 186 4.00 13.55 14.41
CA SER A 186 4.35 12.37 13.62
C SER A 186 5.42 12.72 12.59
N ILE A 187 6.44 11.88 12.47
CA ILE A 187 7.52 12.09 11.48
C ILE A 187 6.97 12.01 10.06
N LYS A 188 5.97 11.11 9.84
CA LYS A 188 5.17 10.98 8.63
C LYS A 188 3.76 10.53 9.00
N THR A 189 2.76 10.86 8.18
CA THR A 189 1.34 10.78 8.55
C THR A 189 0.49 9.96 7.59
N THR A 190 0.86 9.90 6.33
CA THR A 190 0.07 9.30 5.25
C THR A 190 0.87 8.27 4.45
N SER A 191 0.17 7.36 3.78
CA SER A 191 0.74 6.34 2.90
C SER A 191 -0.33 5.84 1.92
N ILE A 192 0.05 4.98 0.99
CA ILE A 192 -0.89 4.15 0.23
C ILE A 192 -0.51 2.69 0.42
N LYS A 193 -1.39 1.97 1.10
CA LYS A 193 -1.26 0.54 1.37
C LYS A 193 -1.93 -0.29 0.25
N PRO A 194 -1.45 -1.52 -0.05
CA PRO A 194 -2.15 -2.42 -0.97
C PRO A 194 -3.55 -2.80 -0.51
N SER A 195 -3.78 -2.94 0.81
CA SER A 195 -5.09 -3.09 1.46
C SER A 195 -6.01 -4.21 0.92
N GLY A 196 -5.43 -5.32 0.49
CA GLY A 196 -6.15 -6.40 -0.23
C GLY A 196 -7.27 -7.12 0.54
N THR A 197 -7.34 -6.97 1.88
CA THR A 197 -8.37 -7.60 2.72
C THR A 197 -9.31 -6.57 3.34
N VAL A 198 -8.76 -5.50 3.93
CA VAL A 198 -9.56 -4.46 4.61
C VAL A 198 -10.48 -3.72 3.65
N SER A 199 -10.04 -3.47 2.41
CA SER A 199 -10.84 -2.82 1.38
C SER A 199 -12.15 -3.57 1.06
N LEU A 200 -12.14 -4.89 1.14
CA LEU A 200 -13.33 -5.71 0.88
C LEU A 200 -14.46 -5.46 1.90
N LEU A 201 -14.12 -5.15 3.15
CA LEU A 201 -15.11 -4.82 4.17
C LEU A 201 -15.92 -3.57 3.83
N ALA A 202 -15.32 -2.66 3.05
CA ALA A 202 -15.92 -1.41 2.60
C ALA A 202 -16.43 -1.47 1.16
N GLY A 203 -16.39 -2.64 0.50
CA GLY A 203 -16.72 -2.78 -0.92
C GLY A 203 -15.80 -2.00 -1.85
N ALA A 204 -14.57 -1.72 -1.42
CA ALA A 204 -13.60 -0.88 -2.14
C ALA A 204 -12.54 -1.71 -2.86
N THR A 205 -12.04 -1.20 -3.98
CA THR A 205 -10.85 -1.75 -4.64
C THR A 205 -9.60 -1.53 -3.77
N PRO A 206 -8.62 -2.47 -3.78
CA PRO A 206 -7.45 -2.39 -2.92
C PRO A 206 -6.51 -1.22 -3.27
N GLY A 207 -6.30 -0.29 -2.34
CA GLY A 207 -5.39 0.84 -2.54
C GLY A 207 -5.67 1.60 -3.84
N ILE A 208 -4.63 1.78 -4.64
CA ILE A 208 -4.71 2.40 -5.98
C ILE A 208 -4.81 1.38 -7.12
N HIS A 209 -4.90 0.07 -6.79
CA HIS A 209 -4.87 -0.99 -7.79
C HIS A 209 -6.18 -1.08 -8.56
N PHE A 210 -6.07 -1.27 -9.87
CA PHE A 210 -7.21 -1.56 -10.72
C PHE A 210 -7.59 -3.04 -10.59
N PRO A 211 -8.88 -3.38 -10.63
CA PRO A 211 -9.34 -4.77 -10.58
C PRO A 211 -9.04 -5.50 -11.89
N GLU A 212 -8.89 -6.82 -11.81
CA GLU A 212 -8.68 -7.68 -12.98
C GLU A 212 -9.90 -7.68 -13.91
N SER A 213 -11.09 -7.71 -13.32
CA SER A 213 -12.36 -7.63 -14.03
C SER A 213 -13.44 -7.00 -13.14
N ARG A 214 -14.58 -6.62 -13.73
CA ARG A 214 -15.71 -6.10 -12.97
C ARG A 214 -16.23 -7.13 -11.96
N TYR A 215 -16.34 -8.38 -12.38
CA TYR A 215 -16.82 -9.48 -11.54
C TYR A 215 -15.72 -10.48 -11.32
N TYR A 216 -15.46 -10.83 -10.07
CA TYR A 216 -14.48 -11.88 -9.75
C TYR A 216 -14.83 -12.59 -8.45
N ILE A 217 -14.24 -13.76 -8.25
CA ILE A 217 -14.36 -14.53 -7.02
C ILE A 217 -13.12 -14.26 -6.15
N ARG A 218 -13.33 -13.60 -5.03
CA ARG A 218 -12.28 -13.43 -4.03
C ARG A 218 -12.19 -14.67 -3.17
N ARG A 219 -11.02 -15.29 -3.15
CA ARG A 219 -10.72 -16.46 -2.32
C ARG A 219 -10.03 -16.00 -1.03
N MET A 220 -10.74 -16.06 0.09
CA MET A 220 -10.25 -15.59 1.39
C MET A 220 -9.85 -16.77 2.27
N ARG A 221 -8.67 -16.72 2.84
CA ARG A 221 -8.21 -17.71 3.84
C ARG A 221 -8.67 -17.29 5.23
N LEU A 222 -9.34 -18.21 5.94
CA LEU A 222 -9.77 -18.04 7.32
C LEU A 222 -9.28 -19.21 8.15
N GLY A 223 -8.94 -18.95 9.43
CA GLY A 223 -8.71 -20.05 10.37
C GLY A 223 -9.96 -20.91 10.50
N ARG A 224 -9.83 -22.23 10.43
CA ARG A 224 -10.95 -23.18 10.50
C ARG A 224 -11.81 -23.02 11.76
N ILE A 225 -11.20 -22.61 12.86
CA ILE A 225 -11.85 -22.37 14.16
C ILE A 225 -12.50 -20.96 14.27
N SER A 226 -12.44 -20.15 13.23
CA SER A 226 -13.03 -18.80 13.22
C SER A 226 -14.56 -18.91 13.34
N ASN A 227 -15.14 -18.11 14.23
CA ASN A 227 -16.58 -18.00 14.39
C ASN A 227 -17.32 -17.50 13.14
N LEU A 228 -16.60 -16.92 12.16
CA LEU A 228 -17.15 -16.50 10.89
C LEU A 228 -17.44 -17.68 9.97
N VAL A 229 -16.71 -18.79 10.06
CA VAL A 229 -16.86 -19.93 9.15
C VAL A 229 -18.29 -20.50 9.18
N PRO A 230 -18.88 -20.85 10.35
CA PRO A 230 -20.26 -21.35 10.41
C PRO A 230 -21.29 -20.33 9.90
N ALA A 231 -21.04 -19.03 10.13
CA ALA A 231 -21.93 -17.97 9.65
C ALA A 231 -21.92 -17.86 8.12
N LEU A 232 -20.73 -17.95 7.51
CA LEU A 232 -20.56 -17.90 6.05
C LEU A 232 -21.17 -19.14 5.37
N GLU A 233 -20.96 -20.34 5.93
CA GLU A 233 -21.59 -21.59 5.45
C GLU A 233 -23.12 -21.48 5.50
N LYS A 234 -23.67 -20.99 6.62
CA LYS A 234 -25.11 -20.76 6.78
C LYS A 234 -25.65 -19.73 5.78
N ALA A 235 -24.84 -18.73 5.42
CA ALA A 235 -25.18 -17.72 4.42
C ALA A 235 -25.04 -18.23 2.97
N GLY A 236 -24.61 -19.49 2.76
CA GLY A 236 -24.49 -20.11 1.44
C GLY A 236 -23.18 -19.84 0.71
N TYR A 237 -22.18 -19.29 1.38
CA TYR A 237 -20.85 -19.14 0.77
C TYR A 237 -20.16 -20.49 0.65
N LYS A 238 -19.44 -20.70 -0.45
CA LYS A 238 -18.62 -21.89 -0.64
C LYS A 238 -17.39 -21.84 0.28
N VAL A 239 -17.26 -22.87 1.12
CA VAL A 239 -16.12 -23.03 2.04
C VAL A 239 -15.44 -24.36 1.72
N GLU A 240 -14.13 -24.34 1.51
CA GLU A 240 -13.33 -25.51 1.21
C GLU A 240 -12.02 -25.52 2.03
N PRO A 241 -11.39 -26.69 2.27
CA PRO A 241 -10.08 -26.73 2.90
C PRO A 241 -9.03 -25.97 2.09
N ALA A 242 -8.13 -25.25 2.75
CA ALA A 242 -7.04 -24.54 2.08
C ALA A 242 -5.95 -25.50 1.65
N PHE A 243 -5.58 -25.50 0.37
CA PHE A 243 -4.48 -26.31 -0.15
C PHE A 243 -3.18 -26.06 0.65
N GLY A 244 -2.55 -27.14 1.11
CA GLY A 244 -1.33 -27.11 1.92
C GLY A 244 -1.50 -26.70 3.39
N ALA A 245 -2.75 -26.44 3.84
CA ALA A 245 -3.07 -26.09 5.23
C ALA A 245 -4.48 -26.58 5.64
N GLU A 246 -4.89 -27.73 5.13
CA GLU A 246 -6.27 -28.26 5.22
C GLU A 246 -6.74 -28.46 6.66
N LYS A 247 -5.83 -28.68 7.61
CA LYS A 247 -6.17 -28.93 9.02
C LYS A 247 -6.65 -27.67 9.72
N ASP A 248 -6.00 -26.54 9.45
CA ASP A 248 -6.14 -25.32 10.24
C ASP A 248 -6.78 -24.16 9.50
N THR A 249 -6.87 -24.25 8.17
CA THR A 249 -7.30 -23.14 7.32
C THR A 249 -8.37 -23.60 6.31
N VAL A 250 -9.35 -22.75 6.08
CA VAL A 250 -10.36 -22.86 5.03
C VAL A 250 -10.26 -21.69 4.05
N VAL A 251 -10.72 -21.90 2.83
CA VAL A 251 -10.90 -20.87 1.81
C VAL A 251 -12.39 -20.64 1.63
N VAL A 252 -12.78 -19.37 1.70
CA VAL A 252 -14.14 -18.93 1.41
C VAL A 252 -14.17 -18.18 0.08
N GLU A 253 -15.07 -18.53 -0.81
CA GLU A 253 -15.29 -17.85 -2.08
C GLU A 253 -16.34 -16.75 -1.93
N VAL A 254 -15.91 -15.50 -2.16
CA VAL A 254 -16.76 -14.32 -2.06
C VAL A 254 -16.87 -13.67 -3.44
N PRO A 255 -18.08 -13.62 -4.05
CA PRO A 255 -18.29 -12.89 -5.30
C PRO A 255 -18.17 -11.39 -5.06
N VAL A 256 -17.46 -10.70 -5.95
CA VAL A 256 -17.25 -9.24 -5.89
C VAL A 256 -17.71 -8.62 -7.21
N ASP A 257 -18.50 -7.55 -7.12
CA ASP A 257 -18.75 -6.58 -8.20
C ASP A 257 -18.12 -5.26 -7.78
N VAL A 258 -17.15 -4.77 -8.56
CA VAL A 258 -16.48 -3.51 -8.26
C VAL A 258 -17.25 -2.27 -8.70
N GLY A 259 -18.38 -2.47 -9.36
CA GLY A 259 -19.24 -1.41 -9.88
C GLY A 259 -19.10 -1.14 -11.36
N GLU A 260 -20.09 -0.42 -11.91
CA GLU A 260 -20.12 -0.03 -13.30
C GLU A 260 -19.13 1.11 -13.59
N GLY A 261 -18.53 1.11 -14.79
CA GLY A 261 -17.60 2.15 -15.22
C GLY A 261 -16.19 2.06 -14.64
N VAL A 262 -15.95 1.17 -13.66
CA VAL A 262 -14.61 0.98 -13.10
C VAL A 262 -13.71 0.32 -14.15
N ARG A 263 -12.60 0.98 -14.47
CA ARG A 263 -11.60 0.44 -15.41
C ARG A 263 -10.91 -0.78 -14.81
N THR A 264 -10.59 -1.72 -15.66
CA THR A 264 -9.93 -2.99 -15.29
C THR A 264 -8.54 -3.07 -15.88
N LEU A 265 -7.67 -3.89 -15.32
CA LEU A 265 -6.27 -4.03 -15.75
C LEU A 265 -6.07 -4.19 -17.26
N PRO A 266 -6.89 -4.98 -18.00
CA PRO A 266 -6.76 -5.06 -19.45
C PRO A 266 -6.94 -3.73 -20.21
N ASN A 267 -7.51 -2.71 -19.56
CA ASN A 267 -7.79 -1.39 -20.13
C ASN A 267 -6.93 -0.28 -19.51
N VAL A 268 -5.89 -0.63 -18.76
CA VAL A 268 -5.00 0.33 -18.08
C VAL A 268 -3.56 -0.04 -18.35
N SER A 269 -2.81 0.85 -18.98
CA SER A 269 -1.41 0.63 -19.27
C SER A 269 -0.52 0.69 -18.03
N MET A 270 0.68 0.12 -18.12
CA MET A 270 1.74 0.28 -17.12
C MET A 270 2.01 1.76 -16.81
N TRP A 271 2.03 2.61 -17.84
CA TRP A 271 2.27 4.04 -17.72
C TRP A 271 1.20 4.76 -16.88
N GLU A 272 -0.06 4.41 -17.07
CA GLU A 272 -1.17 4.98 -16.27
C GLU A 272 -1.10 4.55 -14.81
N GLN A 273 -0.72 3.31 -14.54
CA GLN A 273 -0.55 2.81 -13.18
C GLN A 273 0.61 3.51 -12.45
N LEU A 274 1.74 3.71 -13.13
CA LEU A 274 2.88 4.47 -12.61
C LEU A 274 2.52 5.95 -12.41
N ALA A 275 1.84 6.57 -13.37
CA ALA A 275 1.37 7.95 -13.25
C ALA A 275 0.45 8.13 -12.02
N LEU A 276 -0.47 7.19 -11.79
CA LEU A 276 -1.34 7.23 -10.60
C LEU A 276 -0.52 7.08 -9.30
N SER A 277 0.50 6.23 -9.29
CA SER A 277 1.42 6.07 -8.16
C SER A 277 2.18 7.38 -7.88
N ALA A 278 2.68 8.04 -8.93
CA ALA A 278 3.36 9.34 -8.83
C ALA A 278 2.42 10.45 -8.32
N VAL A 279 1.16 10.48 -8.79
CA VAL A 279 0.13 11.41 -8.29
C VAL A 279 -0.12 11.18 -6.80
N ALA A 280 -0.29 9.94 -6.38
CA ALA A 280 -0.51 9.62 -4.97
C ALA A 280 0.70 9.97 -4.09
N GLN A 281 1.94 9.74 -4.57
CA GLN A 281 3.16 10.13 -3.87
C GLN A 281 3.32 11.65 -3.80
N ARG A 282 2.88 12.35 -4.85
CA ARG A 282 2.98 13.81 -4.93
C ARG A 282 1.99 14.52 -4.02
N TYR A 283 0.75 14.06 -3.93
CA TYR A 283 -0.34 14.81 -3.32
C TYR A 283 -0.82 14.23 -1.98
N TRP A 284 -0.52 12.96 -1.69
CA TRP A 284 -1.00 12.30 -0.48
C TRP A 284 0.08 11.69 0.40
N ALA A 285 0.87 10.74 -0.13
CA ALA A 285 1.74 9.93 0.70
C ALA A 285 3.02 10.67 1.10
N ASP A 286 3.23 10.86 2.39
CA ASP A 286 4.51 11.32 2.93
C ASP A 286 5.40 10.19 3.46
N ASN A 287 4.85 8.98 3.67
CA ASN A 287 5.61 7.73 3.66
C ASN A 287 5.81 7.30 2.19
N GLN A 288 5.25 6.17 1.78
CA GLN A 288 5.39 5.65 0.43
C GLN A 288 4.03 5.26 -0.17
N VAL A 289 4.02 5.10 -1.48
CA VAL A 289 2.95 4.44 -2.23
C VAL A 289 3.40 3.03 -2.54
N SER A 290 2.71 2.03 -1.98
CA SER A 290 2.91 0.64 -2.38
C SER A 290 2.06 0.35 -3.60
N SER A 291 2.71 0.12 -4.72
CA SER A 291 2.06 -0.16 -6.01
C SER A 291 2.62 -1.43 -6.63
N THR A 292 1.73 -2.33 -7.02
CA THR A 292 2.04 -3.43 -7.92
C THR A 292 1.52 -3.04 -9.30
N VAL A 293 2.43 -2.89 -10.24
CA VAL A 293 2.12 -2.49 -11.62
C VAL A 293 2.05 -3.74 -12.48
N THR A 294 0.88 -3.96 -13.09
CA THR A 294 0.67 -5.05 -14.05
C THR A 294 0.98 -4.56 -15.45
N PHE A 295 1.73 -5.32 -16.21
CA PHE A 295 2.12 -5.00 -17.58
C PHE A 295 2.11 -6.23 -18.48
N ASP A 296 1.96 -6.03 -19.77
CA ASP A 296 2.17 -7.06 -20.78
C ASP A 296 3.66 -7.14 -21.13
N PRO A 297 4.35 -8.26 -20.85
CA PRO A 297 5.78 -8.39 -21.09
C PRO A 297 6.17 -8.30 -22.59
N GLU A 298 5.26 -8.60 -23.52
CA GLU A 298 5.53 -8.55 -24.95
C GLU A 298 5.45 -7.11 -25.48
N THR A 299 4.47 -6.33 -25.05
CA THR A 299 4.20 -4.99 -25.55
C THR A 299 4.76 -3.87 -24.69
N GLU A 300 4.80 -4.04 -23.37
CA GLU A 300 5.22 -3.02 -22.39
C GLU A 300 6.58 -3.35 -21.74
N GLY A 301 6.98 -4.62 -21.70
CA GLY A 301 8.17 -5.07 -20.96
C GLY A 301 9.47 -4.36 -21.35
N SER A 302 9.65 -3.99 -22.64
CA SER A 302 10.80 -3.22 -23.09
C SER A 302 10.78 -1.75 -22.64
N GLN A 303 9.67 -1.26 -22.11
CA GLN A 303 9.47 0.13 -21.71
C GLN A 303 9.68 0.36 -20.21
N ILE A 304 9.89 -0.70 -19.42
CA ILE A 304 9.99 -0.61 -17.94
C ILE A 304 11.08 0.37 -17.52
N SER A 305 12.28 0.29 -18.11
CA SER A 305 13.38 1.20 -17.76
C SER A 305 13.02 2.66 -18.05
N ASN A 306 12.44 2.94 -19.23
CA ASN A 306 12.03 4.30 -19.59
C ASN A 306 10.91 4.82 -18.68
N ALA A 307 9.98 3.97 -18.28
CA ALA A 307 8.89 4.35 -17.37
C ALA A 307 9.42 4.70 -15.97
N LEU A 308 10.42 3.96 -15.48
CA LEU A 308 11.08 4.25 -14.20
C LEU A 308 11.96 5.52 -14.24
N ASP A 309 12.44 5.92 -15.41
CA ASP A 309 13.16 7.20 -15.58
C ASP A 309 12.22 8.41 -15.58
N VAL A 310 10.95 8.23 -15.97
CA VAL A 310 9.93 9.30 -16.01
C VAL A 310 9.27 9.53 -14.67
N PHE A 311 9.00 8.47 -13.93
CA PHE A 311 8.24 8.47 -12.68
C PHE A 311 9.11 8.19 -11.45
#